data_389ab21478e91b96139f00cc9c081c36
#
_entry.id   389ab21478e91b96139f00cc9c081c36
#
_cell.length_a   1.000
_cell.length_b   1.000
_cell.length_c   1.000
_cell.angle_alpha   90.00
_cell.angle_beta   90.00
_cell.angle_gamma   90.00
#
_symmetry.space_group_name_H-M   'P 1'
#
loop_
_entity.id
_entity.type
_entity.pdbx_description
1 polymer ?
#
loop_
_entity_poly.entity_id
_entity_poly.type
_entity_poly.pdbx_seq_one_letter_code
_entity_poly.pdbx_strand_id
1 'polypeptide(L)'
;MLVVLLTAALLSLFSMYVIRGSVLKQATDDSRSDFSSQIVRVQKHLNASNLTGTDQYQQLVSNLASELQSNGSSNLVGVYLMERDAADSAERGFVPVSTEPEYSNLVSSSMRNRMRADTSGLIYYQPVRIPRTSGGTPGAVLGSVISSNNMGSLEVFALYSYQSQQQALSQIQINMLMVCVALSVLIG
;
A
#
# COMPACT_ATOMS: atom_id res chain seq x y z
N MET A 1 -10.82 -14.11 43.58
CA MET A 1 -9.56 -13.57 43.04
C MET A 1 -9.22 -14.20 41.68
N LEU A 2 -8.95 -15.48 41.57
CA LEU A 2 -8.47 -16.13 40.32
C LEU A 2 -9.46 -15.97 39.15
N VAL A 3 -10.79 -16.05 39.40
CA VAL A 3 -11.84 -15.89 38.36
C VAL A 3 -11.85 -14.44 37.80
N VAL A 4 -11.68 -13.43 38.66
CA VAL A 4 -11.68 -12.03 38.25
C VAL A 4 -10.44 -11.72 37.37
N LEU A 5 -9.29 -12.26 37.74
CA LEU A 5 -8.05 -12.14 36.93
C LEU A 5 -8.18 -12.83 35.57
N LEU A 6 -8.79 -14.02 35.55
CA LEU A 6 -8.99 -14.78 34.31
C LEU A 6 -9.98 -14.09 33.38
N THR A 7 -11.07 -13.54 33.90
CA THR A 7 -12.04 -12.78 33.10
C THR A 7 -11.45 -11.48 32.58
N ALA A 8 -10.67 -10.75 33.37
CA ALA A 8 -9.97 -9.54 32.91
C ALA A 8 -8.97 -9.84 31.81
N ALA A 9 -8.20 -10.93 31.94
CA ALA A 9 -7.25 -11.36 30.91
C ALA A 9 -7.97 -11.74 29.59
N LEU A 10 -9.07 -12.48 29.66
CA LEU A 10 -9.86 -12.87 28.49
C LEU A 10 -10.49 -11.65 27.79
N LEU A 11 -11.05 -10.70 28.54
CA LEU A 11 -11.59 -9.45 28.00
C LEU A 11 -10.49 -8.62 27.34
N SER A 12 -9.33 -8.56 27.93
CA SER A 12 -8.15 -7.86 27.37
C SER A 12 -7.71 -8.46 26.04
N LEU A 13 -7.60 -9.79 25.97
CA LEU A 13 -7.25 -10.50 24.74
C LEU A 13 -8.32 -10.31 23.64
N PHE A 14 -9.58 -10.40 24.00
CA PHE A 14 -10.67 -10.18 23.05
C PHE A 14 -10.70 -8.75 22.51
N SER A 15 -10.63 -7.75 23.40
CA SER A 15 -10.57 -6.34 23.00
C SER A 15 -9.40 -6.07 22.05
N MET A 16 -8.26 -6.67 22.33
CA MET A 16 -7.07 -6.54 21.50
C MET A 16 -7.26 -7.13 20.11
N TYR A 17 -7.87 -8.30 20.01
CA TYR A 17 -8.17 -8.93 18.72
C TYR A 17 -9.08 -8.04 17.87
N VAL A 18 -10.14 -7.47 18.47
CA VAL A 18 -11.09 -6.57 17.80
C VAL A 18 -10.39 -5.27 17.35
N ILE A 19 -9.61 -4.64 18.24
CA ILE A 19 -8.90 -3.39 17.93
C ILE A 19 -7.91 -3.60 16.79
N ARG A 20 -7.14 -4.69 16.81
CA ARG A 20 -6.17 -5.00 15.73
C ARG A 20 -6.87 -5.15 14.38
N GLY A 21 -8.00 -5.87 14.32
CA GLY A 21 -8.78 -6.02 13.10
C GLY A 21 -9.31 -4.69 12.56
N SER A 22 -9.83 -3.84 13.44
CA SER A 22 -10.37 -2.52 13.08
C SER A 22 -9.28 -1.58 12.56
N VAL A 23 -8.14 -1.50 13.25
CA VAL A 23 -7.02 -0.61 12.85
C VAL A 23 -6.41 -1.00 11.50
N LEU A 24 -6.21 -2.30 11.26
CA LEU A 24 -5.68 -2.76 9.97
C LEU A 24 -6.68 -2.57 8.84
N LYS A 25 -7.97 -2.78 9.11
CA LYS A 25 -9.02 -2.50 8.12
C LYS A 25 -9.06 -1.02 7.76
N GLN A 26 -9.07 -0.15 8.76
CA GLN A 26 -9.05 1.29 8.53
C GLN A 26 -7.80 1.71 7.72
N ALA A 27 -6.61 1.22 8.08
CA ALA A 27 -5.39 1.51 7.32
C ALA A 27 -5.48 1.07 5.85
N THR A 28 -6.13 -0.08 5.60
CA THR A 28 -6.35 -0.58 4.23
C THR A 28 -7.35 0.31 3.47
N ASP A 29 -8.44 0.70 4.11
CA ASP A 29 -9.46 1.55 3.50
C ASP A 29 -8.90 2.96 3.20
N ASP A 30 -8.12 3.54 4.11
CA ASP A 30 -7.42 4.82 3.94
C ASP A 30 -6.43 4.74 2.77
N SER A 31 -5.62 3.67 2.68
CA SER A 31 -4.69 3.46 1.58
C SER A 31 -5.40 3.31 0.23
N ARG A 32 -6.55 2.63 0.20
CA ARG A 32 -7.36 2.51 -1.02
C ARG A 32 -7.95 3.85 -1.46
N SER A 33 -8.44 4.64 -0.51
CA SER A 33 -8.99 5.97 -0.78
C SER A 33 -7.90 6.92 -1.32
N ASP A 34 -6.72 6.91 -0.68
CA ASP A 34 -5.56 7.67 -1.12
C ASP A 34 -5.15 7.26 -2.54
N PHE A 35 -4.93 5.98 -2.78
CA PHE A 35 -4.55 5.45 -4.09
C PHE A 35 -5.58 5.77 -5.17
N SER A 36 -6.88 5.62 -4.87
CA SER A 36 -7.96 5.94 -5.81
C SER A 36 -7.92 7.40 -6.24
N SER A 37 -7.74 8.31 -5.29
CA SER A 37 -7.66 9.74 -5.57
C SER A 37 -6.43 10.10 -6.42
N GLN A 38 -5.31 9.43 -6.17
CA GLN A 38 -4.08 9.59 -6.94
C GLN A 38 -4.22 9.06 -8.37
N ILE A 39 -4.82 7.88 -8.56
CA ILE A 39 -5.06 7.29 -9.89
C ILE A 39 -5.93 8.21 -10.76
N VAL A 40 -7.00 8.79 -10.19
CA VAL A 40 -7.84 9.76 -10.92
C VAL A 40 -7.03 10.98 -11.37
N ARG A 41 -6.14 11.48 -10.52
CA ARG A 41 -5.27 12.62 -10.84
C ARG A 41 -4.28 12.28 -11.95
N VAL A 42 -3.61 11.14 -11.83
CA VAL A 42 -2.65 10.66 -12.83
C VAL A 42 -3.35 10.43 -14.18
N GLN A 43 -4.52 9.81 -14.18
CA GLN A 43 -5.31 9.60 -15.41
C GLN A 43 -5.65 10.95 -16.07
N LYS A 44 -6.01 11.97 -15.28
CA LYS A 44 -6.27 13.32 -15.81
C LYS A 44 -5.02 13.95 -16.43
N HIS A 45 -3.87 13.84 -15.78
CA HIS A 45 -2.60 14.35 -16.32
C HIS A 45 -2.22 13.61 -17.61
N LEU A 46 -2.36 12.30 -17.63
CA LEU A 46 -2.07 11.48 -18.79
C LEU A 46 -2.95 11.86 -19.99
N ASN A 47 -4.25 12.08 -19.77
CA ASN A 47 -5.21 12.49 -20.81
C ASN A 47 -4.99 13.92 -21.30
N ALA A 48 -4.43 14.80 -20.46
CA ALA A 48 -4.12 16.18 -20.83
C ALA A 48 -2.80 16.32 -21.62
N SER A 49 -1.99 15.27 -21.65
CA SER A 49 -0.67 15.27 -22.29
C SER A 49 -0.78 14.91 -23.76
N ASN A 50 -0.36 15.83 -24.64
CA ASN A 50 -0.22 15.60 -26.09
C ASN A 50 1.21 15.21 -26.41
N LEU A 51 1.59 13.96 -26.08
CA LEU A 51 2.95 13.47 -26.29
C LEU A 51 3.07 12.81 -27.67
N THR A 52 4.17 13.10 -28.34
CA THR A 52 4.46 12.56 -29.69
C THR A 52 5.76 11.73 -29.76
N GLY A 53 6.50 11.65 -28.64
CA GLY A 53 7.80 10.95 -28.59
C GLY A 53 7.98 10.11 -27.33
N THR A 54 8.77 9.02 -27.46
CA THR A 54 9.08 8.08 -26.38
C THR A 54 9.79 8.76 -25.20
N ASP A 55 10.75 9.66 -25.48
CA ASP A 55 11.50 10.36 -24.42
C ASP A 55 10.60 11.25 -23.58
N GLN A 56 9.64 11.94 -24.22
CA GLN A 56 8.66 12.78 -23.54
C GLN A 56 7.73 11.92 -22.66
N TYR A 57 7.36 10.76 -23.16
CA TYR A 57 6.54 9.80 -22.41
C TYR A 57 7.30 9.25 -21.19
N GLN A 58 8.55 8.83 -21.36
CA GLN A 58 9.39 8.36 -20.24
C GLN A 58 9.58 9.45 -19.18
N GLN A 59 9.79 10.69 -19.59
CA GLN A 59 9.90 11.82 -18.67
C GLN A 59 8.58 12.11 -17.94
N LEU A 60 7.45 12.05 -18.65
CA LEU A 60 6.13 12.20 -18.03
C LEU A 60 5.91 11.12 -16.96
N VAL A 61 6.18 9.84 -17.30
CA VAL A 61 5.98 8.73 -16.35
C VAL A 61 6.89 8.89 -15.13
N SER A 62 8.12 9.34 -15.31
CA SER A 62 9.05 9.64 -14.20
C SER A 62 8.53 10.77 -13.30
N ASN A 63 7.99 11.84 -13.91
CA ASN A 63 7.38 12.93 -13.17
C ASN A 63 6.12 12.49 -12.41
N LEU A 64 5.28 11.66 -13.04
CA LEU A 64 4.09 11.09 -12.41
C LEU A 64 4.46 10.19 -11.22
N ALA A 65 5.52 9.38 -11.31
CA ALA A 65 6.01 8.58 -10.20
C ALA A 65 6.42 9.46 -9.01
N SER A 66 7.17 10.53 -9.29
CA SER A 66 7.62 11.49 -8.28
C SER A 66 6.44 12.26 -7.67
N GLU A 67 5.46 12.65 -8.49
CA GLU A 67 4.25 13.32 -8.04
C GLU A 67 3.40 12.41 -7.14
N LEU A 68 3.19 11.16 -7.55
CA LEU A 68 2.49 10.16 -6.74
C LEU A 68 3.16 9.97 -5.39
N GLN A 69 4.50 9.86 -5.37
CA GLN A 69 5.28 9.69 -4.15
C GLN A 69 5.16 10.92 -3.23
N SER A 70 5.24 12.12 -3.78
CA SER A 70 5.22 13.37 -2.99
C SER A 70 3.83 13.74 -2.46
N ASN A 71 2.78 13.39 -3.19
CA ASN A 71 1.39 13.68 -2.84
C ASN A 71 0.68 12.52 -2.12
N GLY A 72 1.36 11.39 -1.98
CA GLY A 72 0.83 10.22 -1.26
C GLY A 72 0.71 10.45 0.24
N SER A 73 -0.09 9.61 0.87
CA SER A 73 -0.18 9.61 2.34
C SER A 73 1.15 9.26 2.98
N SER A 74 1.31 9.59 4.27
CA SER A 74 2.51 9.29 5.05
C SER A 74 2.85 7.78 5.13
N ASN A 75 1.90 6.93 4.78
CA ASN A 75 2.07 5.48 4.74
C ASN A 75 2.55 4.96 3.38
N LEU A 76 2.57 5.81 2.34
CA LEU A 76 3.10 5.45 1.03
C LEU A 76 4.63 5.32 1.10
N VAL A 77 5.14 4.14 0.79
CA VAL A 77 6.57 3.82 0.81
C VAL A 77 7.19 4.00 -0.56
N GLY A 78 6.51 3.53 -1.60
CA GLY A 78 7.04 3.59 -2.95
C GLY A 78 5.98 3.41 -4.03
N VAL A 79 6.31 3.89 -5.21
CA VAL A 79 5.47 3.81 -6.42
C VAL A 79 6.26 3.09 -7.51
N TYR A 80 5.56 2.25 -8.26
CA TYR A 80 6.12 1.54 -9.40
C TYR A 80 5.18 1.63 -10.60
N LEU A 81 5.69 2.13 -11.71
CA LEU A 81 4.96 2.28 -12.97
C LEU A 81 5.64 1.44 -14.05
N MET A 82 4.85 0.69 -14.78
CA MET A 82 5.32 -0.11 -15.89
C MET A 82 4.28 -0.16 -17.00
N GLU A 83 4.73 -0.40 -18.21
CA GLU A 83 3.84 -0.59 -19.34
C GLU A 83 3.14 -1.96 -19.23
N ARG A 84 1.86 -2.01 -19.61
CA ARG A 84 1.04 -3.21 -19.51
C ARG A 84 1.55 -4.31 -20.44
N ASP A 85 1.91 -3.95 -21.66
CA ASP A 85 2.34 -4.88 -22.70
C ASP A 85 3.87 -4.82 -22.87
N ALA A 86 4.55 -5.89 -22.44
CA ALA A 86 6.01 -5.97 -22.47
C ALA A 86 6.59 -5.94 -23.91
N ALA A 87 5.84 -6.41 -24.90
CA ALA A 87 6.23 -6.36 -26.30
C ALA A 87 6.29 -4.90 -26.81
N ASP A 88 5.24 -4.13 -26.51
CA ASP A 88 5.15 -2.72 -26.88
C ASP A 88 6.19 -1.87 -26.13
N SER A 89 6.51 -2.21 -24.89
CA SER A 89 7.55 -1.50 -24.12
C SER A 89 8.94 -1.70 -24.71
N ALA A 90 9.26 -2.91 -25.18
CA ALA A 90 10.55 -3.20 -25.80
C ALA A 90 10.72 -2.45 -27.16
N GLU A 91 9.66 -2.39 -27.96
CA GLU A 91 9.68 -1.66 -29.24
C GLU A 91 9.79 -0.14 -29.03
N ARG A 92 9.16 0.40 -27.99
CA ARG A 92 9.17 1.83 -27.67
C ARG A 92 10.35 2.25 -26.79
N GLY A 93 11.17 1.31 -26.29
CA GLY A 93 12.28 1.60 -25.39
C GLY A 93 11.84 2.12 -24.00
N PHE A 94 10.61 1.79 -23.58
CA PHE A 94 10.12 2.21 -22.27
C PHE A 94 10.82 1.44 -21.14
N VAL A 95 11.28 2.18 -20.14
CA VAL A 95 11.89 1.63 -18.92
C VAL A 95 10.95 1.80 -17.76
N PRO A 96 10.62 0.71 -17.02
CA PRO A 96 9.81 0.81 -15.81
C PRO A 96 10.40 1.80 -14.80
N VAL A 97 9.55 2.62 -14.19
CA VAL A 97 9.95 3.65 -13.22
C VAL A 97 9.56 3.19 -11.82
N SER A 98 10.50 3.26 -10.89
CA SER A 98 10.26 2.96 -9.48
C SER A 98 10.92 4.04 -8.62
N THR A 99 10.19 4.54 -7.62
CA THR A 99 10.75 5.45 -6.61
C THR A 99 11.58 4.68 -5.58
N GLU A 100 11.26 3.38 -5.37
CA GLU A 100 11.94 2.48 -4.46
C GLU A 100 12.19 1.12 -5.15
N PRO A 101 13.27 1.01 -5.96
CA PRO A 101 13.53 -0.18 -6.78
C PRO A 101 13.66 -1.48 -6.00
N GLU A 102 14.13 -1.42 -4.75
CA GLU A 102 14.32 -2.60 -3.88
C GLU A 102 13.01 -3.34 -3.55
N TYR A 103 11.85 -2.65 -3.66
CA TYR A 103 10.54 -3.22 -3.37
C TYR A 103 9.75 -3.63 -4.61
N SER A 104 10.30 -3.48 -5.80
CA SER A 104 9.61 -3.85 -7.06
C SER A 104 9.26 -5.34 -7.12
N ASN A 105 10.04 -6.20 -6.46
CA ASN A 105 9.82 -7.64 -6.36
C ASN A 105 8.62 -8.01 -5.46
N LEU A 106 8.07 -7.09 -4.66
CA LEU A 106 6.88 -7.33 -3.84
C LEU A 106 5.60 -7.39 -4.66
N VAL A 107 5.61 -6.88 -5.89
CA VAL A 107 4.49 -7.00 -6.84
C VAL A 107 4.46 -8.42 -7.40
N SER A 108 3.47 -9.22 -6.98
CA SER A 108 3.39 -10.61 -7.45
C SER A 108 2.95 -10.72 -8.91
N SER A 109 3.44 -11.76 -9.59
CA SER A 109 2.98 -12.11 -10.94
C SER A 109 1.47 -12.41 -10.98
N SER A 110 0.93 -12.98 -9.92
CA SER A 110 -0.51 -13.25 -9.80
C SER A 110 -1.34 -11.96 -9.80
N MET A 111 -0.91 -10.92 -9.10
CA MET A 111 -1.58 -9.62 -9.11
C MET A 111 -1.51 -8.99 -10.51
N ARG A 112 -0.34 -8.97 -11.13
CA ARG A 112 -0.15 -8.45 -12.50
C ARG A 112 -1.01 -9.20 -13.52
N ASN A 113 -1.06 -10.53 -13.47
CA ASN A 113 -1.88 -11.31 -14.39
C ASN A 113 -3.37 -11.00 -14.24
N ARG A 114 -3.87 -10.78 -13.01
CA ARG A 114 -5.25 -10.35 -12.79
C ARG A 114 -5.53 -8.96 -13.36
N MET A 115 -4.61 -8.02 -13.15
CA MET A 115 -4.73 -6.66 -13.69
C MET A 115 -4.71 -6.65 -15.21
N ARG A 116 -3.88 -7.49 -15.84
CA ARG A 116 -3.83 -7.63 -17.31
C ARG A 116 -5.09 -8.23 -17.92
N ALA A 117 -5.76 -9.13 -17.21
CA ALA A 117 -7.01 -9.73 -17.65
C ALA A 117 -8.20 -8.75 -17.57
N ASP A 118 -8.08 -7.67 -16.81
CA ASP A 118 -9.15 -6.73 -16.53
C ASP A 118 -8.90 -5.37 -17.21
N THR A 119 -9.94 -4.84 -17.82
CA THR A 119 -9.94 -3.52 -18.48
C THR A 119 -10.76 -2.48 -17.71
N SER A 120 -11.32 -2.85 -16.57
CA SER A 120 -12.30 -2.03 -15.84
C SER A 120 -11.68 -0.91 -14.97
N GLY A 121 -10.34 -0.82 -14.86
CA GLY A 121 -9.67 0.17 -14.02
C GLY A 121 -9.88 -0.05 -12.51
N LEU A 122 -10.16 -1.29 -12.11
CA LEU A 122 -10.33 -1.67 -10.72
C LEU A 122 -9.03 -1.49 -9.93
N ILE A 123 -9.18 -1.27 -8.62
CA ILE A 123 -8.06 -1.27 -7.69
C ILE A 123 -7.88 -2.67 -7.12
N TYR A 124 -6.72 -3.24 -7.40
CA TYR A 124 -6.28 -4.52 -6.88
C TYR A 124 -5.52 -4.34 -5.58
N TYR A 125 -5.69 -5.28 -4.67
CA TYR A 125 -5.04 -5.28 -3.35
C TYR A 125 -4.28 -6.59 -3.14
N GLN A 126 -3.05 -6.46 -2.64
CA GLN A 126 -2.19 -7.58 -2.27
C GLN A 126 -1.54 -7.28 -0.92
N PRO A 127 -1.84 -8.05 0.14
CA PRO A 127 -1.09 -7.92 1.40
C PRO A 127 0.35 -8.39 1.20
N VAL A 128 1.29 -7.64 1.76
CA VAL A 128 2.72 -7.94 1.68
C VAL A 128 3.40 -7.75 3.04
N ARG A 129 4.58 -8.33 3.16
CA ARG A 129 5.48 -8.04 4.26
C ARG A 129 6.71 -7.32 3.69
N ILE A 130 6.88 -6.06 4.05
CA ILE A 130 7.99 -5.22 3.59
C ILE A 130 9.24 -5.64 4.35
N PRO A 131 10.32 -6.10 3.68
CA PRO A 131 11.55 -6.51 4.34
C PRO A 131 12.19 -5.36 5.11
N ARG A 132 12.70 -5.63 6.31
CA ARG A 132 13.54 -4.73 7.10
C ARG A 132 14.56 -5.53 7.89
N THR A 133 15.63 -4.87 8.35
CA THR A 133 16.72 -5.48 9.13
C THR A 133 16.27 -6.18 10.41
N SER A 134 15.18 -5.75 11.03
CA SER A 134 14.63 -6.30 12.28
C SER A 134 13.33 -7.09 12.12
N GLY A 135 13.11 -7.69 10.96
CA GLY A 135 11.86 -8.37 10.62
C GLY A 135 10.97 -7.57 9.67
N GLY A 136 10.00 -8.22 9.04
CA GLY A 136 9.15 -7.57 8.03
C GLY A 136 8.02 -6.75 8.65
N THR A 137 7.76 -5.57 8.09
CA THR A 137 6.62 -4.72 8.43
C THR A 137 5.39 -5.10 7.60
N PRO A 138 4.17 -5.17 8.18
CA PRO A 138 2.97 -5.39 7.39
C PRO A 138 2.71 -4.20 6.48
N GLY A 139 2.22 -4.49 5.29
CA GLY A 139 1.88 -3.49 4.29
C GLY A 139 0.99 -4.06 3.21
N ALA A 140 0.71 -3.28 2.20
CA ALA A 140 -0.03 -3.69 1.02
C ALA A 140 0.51 -3.06 -0.26
N VAL A 141 0.46 -3.82 -1.33
CA VAL A 141 0.56 -3.29 -2.69
C VAL A 141 -0.85 -3.06 -3.21
N LEU A 142 -1.12 -1.85 -3.65
CA LEU A 142 -2.29 -1.49 -4.44
C LEU A 142 -1.87 -1.32 -5.89
N GLY A 143 -2.71 -1.76 -6.81
CA GLY A 143 -2.43 -1.67 -8.24
C GLY A 143 -3.67 -1.33 -9.04
N SER A 144 -3.50 -0.56 -10.10
CA SER A 144 -4.54 -0.22 -11.06
C SER A 144 -3.94 -0.05 -12.46
N VAL A 145 -4.77 -0.18 -13.48
CA VAL A 145 -4.39 0.10 -14.86
C VAL A 145 -4.98 1.45 -15.24
N ILE A 146 -4.13 2.32 -15.79
CA ILE A 146 -4.53 3.59 -16.39
C ILE A 146 -4.26 3.52 -17.90
N SER A 147 -5.11 4.12 -18.69
CA SER A 147 -5.01 4.06 -20.16
C SER A 147 -4.88 5.44 -20.75
N SER A 148 -3.97 5.57 -21.70
CA SER A 148 -3.83 6.77 -22.51
C SER A 148 -4.33 6.49 -23.94
N ASN A 149 -5.05 7.45 -24.53
CA ASN A 149 -5.55 7.32 -25.89
C ASN A 149 -4.44 7.18 -26.94
N ASN A 150 -3.24 7.71 -26.64
CA ASN A 150 -2.15 7.81 -27.61
C ASN A 150 -0.95 6.93 -27.28
N MET A 151 -0.85 6.39 -26.06
CA MET A 151 0.42 5.81 -25.58
C MET A 151 0.27 4.43 -24.93
N GLY A 152 -0.94 3.81 -25.01
CA GLY A 152 -1.17 2.51 -24.42
C GLY A 152 -1.59 2.58 -22.94
N SER A 153 -1.42 1.47 -22.24
CA SER A 153 -1.86 1.32 -20.84
C SER A 153 -0.68 1.15 -19.90
N LEU A 154 -0.73 1.86 -18.77
CA LEU A 154 0.25 1.76 -17.67
C LEU A 154 -0.34 0.98 -16.51
N GLU A 155 0.45 0.05 -15.98
CA GLU A 155 0.22 -0.56 -14.68
C GLU A 155 0.86 0.35 -13.62
N VAL A 156 0.06 0.82 -12.68
CA VAL A 156 0.50 1.66 -11.55
C VAL A 156 0.38 0.85 -10.27
N PHE A 157 1.47 0.77 -9.52
CA PHE A 157 1.51 0.10 -8.22
C PHE A 157 1.98 1.10 -7.16
N ALA A 158 1.35 1.03 -5.99
CA ALA A 158 1.73 1.78 -4.80
C ALA A 158 1.91 0.84 -3.62
N LEU A 159 3.03 0.97 -2.93
CA LEU A 159 3.36 0.20 -1.73
C LEU A 159 3.07 1.03 -0.49
N TYR A 160 2.20 0.55 0.36
CA TYR A 160 1.85 1.17 1.64
C TYR A 160 2.38 0.35 2.81
N SER A 161 2.94 1.04 3.81
CA SER A 161 3.41 0.44 5.07
C SER A 161 2.40 0.69 6.18
N TYR A 162 2.13 -0.32 7.00
CA TYR A 162 1.28 -0.21 8.19
C TYR A 162 2.10 -0.21 9.48
N GLN A 163 3.33 0.30 9.41
CA GLN A 163 4.25 0.35 10.55
C GLN A 163 3.71 1.22 11.68
N SER A 164 3.18 2.40 11.37
CA SER A 164 2.61 3.33 12.36
C SER A 164 1.44 2.69 13.10
N GLN A 165 0.58 1.98 12.40
CA GLN A 165 -0.54 1.25 12.98
C GLN A 165 -0.06 0.09 13.87
N GLN A 166 0.97 -0.63 13.45
CA GLN A 166 1.58 -1.69 14.25
C GLN A 166 2.21 -1.14 15.52
N GLN A 167 2.90 0.00 15.46
CA GLN A 167 3.48 0.66 16.62
C GLN A 167 2.39 1.15 17.58
N ALA A 168 1.32 1.76 17.08
CA ALA A 168 0.19 2.18 17.90
C ALA A 168 -0.46 0.98 18.62
N LEU A 169 -0.67 -0.13 17.92
CA LEU A 169 -1.18 -1.37 18.53
C LEU A 169 -0.25 -1.91 19.62
N SER A 170 1.07 -1.91 19.37
CA SER A 170 2.06 -2.32 20.38
C SER A 170 2.03 -1.44 21.62
N GLN A 171 1.88 -0.13 21.45
CA GLN A 171 1.77 0.81 22.58
C GLN A 171 0.49 0.58 23.39
N ILE A 172 -0.64 0.33 22.73
CA ILE A 172 -1.91 -0.02 23.41
C ILE A 172 -1.73 -1.30 24.21
N GLN A 173 -1.03 -2.31 23.67
CA GLN A 173 -0.74 -3.57 24.38
C GLN A 173 0.04 -3.33 25.68
N ILE A 174 1.10 -2.57 25.59
CA ILE A 174 1.96 -2.26 26.74
C ILE A 174 1.14 -1.52 27.82
N ASN A 175 0.37 -0.52 27.40
CA ASN A 175 -0.48 0.23 28.32
C ASN A 175 -1.54 -0.63 29.00
N MET A 176 -2.20 -1.52 28.26
CA MET A 176 -3.17 -2.47 28.84
C MET A 176 -2.51 -3.42 29.84
N LEU A 177 -1.31 -3.93 29.51
CA LEU A 177 -0.55 -4.80 30.41
C LEU A 177 -0.22 -4.07 31.73
N MET A 178 0.25 -2.82 31.63
CA MET A 178 0.58 -1.99 32.78
C MET A 178 -0.65 -1.75 33.69
N VAL A 179 -1.82 -1.47 33.10
CA VAL A 179 -3.06 -1.30 33.84
C VAL A 179 -3.46 -2.60 34.55
N CYS A 180 -3.36 -3.75 33.88
CA CYS A 180 -3.65 -5.06 34.49
C CYS A 180 -2.71 -5.36 35.67
N VAL A 181 -1.42 -5.06 35.55
CA VAL A 181 -0.44 -5.24 36.63
C VAL A 181 -0.76 -4.30 37.81
N ALA A 182 -1.03 -3.02 37.54
CA ALA A 182 -1.39 -2.05 38.59
C ALA A 182 -2.65 -2.46 39.36
N LEU A 183 -3.70 -2.89 38.65
CA LEU A 183 -4.92 -3.40 39.29
C LEU A 183 -4.66 -4.66 40.12
N SER A 184 -3.80 -5.56 39.63
CA SER A 184 -3.44 -6.77 40.39
C SER A 184 -2.73 -6.47 41.69
N VAL A 185 -1.89 -5.43 41.72
CA VAL A 185 -1.19 -4.96 42.96
C VAL A 185 -2.13 -4.26 43.91
N LEU A 186 -3.17 -3.56 43.41
CA LEU A 186 -4.12 -2.85 44.27
C LEU A 186 -5.16 -3.79 44.93
N ILE A 187 -5.43 -4.95 44.34
CA ILE A 187 -6.45 -5.90 44.79
C ILE A 187 -5.84 -7.05 45.65
N GLY A 188 -4.49 -7.25 45.55
CA GLY A 188 -3.76 -8.28 46.31
C GLY A 188 -3.24 -7.79 47.63
#